data_2a7fca659be150e7461eb8e503f2ce9a
#
_entry.id   2a7fca659be150e7461eb8e503f2ce9a
#
_cell.length_a   1.000
_cell.length_b   1.000
_cell.length_c   1.000
_cell.angle_alpha   90.00
_cell.angle_beta   90.00
_cell.angle_gamma   90.00
#
_symmetry.space_group_name_H-M   'P 1'
#
loop_
_entity.id
_entity.type
_entity.pdbx_description
1 polymer ?
#
loop_
_entity_poly.entity_id
_entity_poly.type
_entity_poly.pdbx_seq_one_letter_code
_entity_poly.pdbx_strand_id
1 'polypeptide(L)'
;ITLLAGCSKDNSSDPVLTLSTQNISLTGTILREQMEITTDAAWSISHDDTPWITVAPAEGPAGLSVVEITATAPEDYLPRTGSLSVRSANGLSRKVSITQTGAEAPAGSEQAALIALYNSLGGPKWREQTNWLSNKPVGEWKGVRTDADGHVVSLYFYANNLIGWLPEQIGDFPYLEQLTFSHDQISGS
;
A
#
# COMPACT_ATOMS: atom_id res chain seq x y z
N ILE A 1 8.35 65.77 30.54
CA ILE A 1 7.68 65.20 29.37
C ILE A 1 8.15 63.75 29.26
N THR A 2 7.31 62.85 29.73
CA THR A 2 7.59 61.40 29.66
C THR A 2 6.97 60.86 28.38
N LEU A 3 7.78 60.42 27.42
CA LEU A 3 7.30 59.69 26.29
C LEU A 3 7.01 58.24 26.71
N LEU A 4 5.76 57.86 26.70
CA LEU A 4 5.32 56.46 26.73
C LEU A 4 5.51 55.87 25.29
N ALA A 5 6.52 55.02 25.17
CA ALA A 5 6.65 54.17 23.99
C ALA A 5 5.51 53.15 24.03
N GLY A 6 4.54 53.31 23.14
CA GLY A 6 3.50 52.34 22.93
C GLY A 6 4.10 51.06 22.33
N CYS A 7 4.03 49.98 23.11
CA CYS A 7 4.31 48.61 22.59
C CYS A 7 3.18 48.26 21.62
N SER A 8 3.43 48.32 20.32
CA SER A 8 2.55 47.70 19.33
C SER A 8 2.55 46.21 19.63
N LYS A 9 1.43 45.66 20.07
CA LYS A 9 1.21 44.23 19.99
C LYS A 9 1.21 43.87 18.48
N ASP A 10 2.28 43.29 18.02
CA ASP A 10 2.27 42.56 16.75
C ASP A 10 1.17 41.50 16.88
N ASN A 11 0.07 41.76 16.15
CA ASN A 11 -1.06 40.84 16.07
C ASN A 11 -0.81 39.83 14.93
N SER A 12 0.43 39.29 14.83
CA SER A 12 0.74 38.19 13.95
C SER A 12 0.11 36.93 14.52
N SER A 13 -0.97 36.49 13.91
CA SER A 13 -1.49 35.14 14.16
C SER A 13 -0.41 34.11 13.88
N ASP A 14 -0.29 33.08 14.72
CA ASP A 14 0.64 32.00 14.46
C ASP A 14 0.40 31.39 13.07
N PRO A 15 1.46 31.02 12.35
CA PRO A 15 1.33 30.38 11.03
C PRO A 15 0.46 29.12 11.07
N VAL A 16 -0.40 28.94 10.09
CA VAL A 16 -1.34 27.82 10.03
C VAL A 16 -1.05 26.94 8.81
N LEU A 17 -0.95 25.63 9.04
CA LEU A 17 -1.00 24.59 8.03
C LEU A 17 -1.66 23.35 8.64
N THR A 18 -2.90 23.07 8.24
CA THR A 18 -3.65 21.89 8.66
C THR A 18 -4.09 21.06 7.46
N LEU A 19 -4.17 19.76 7.64
CA LEU A 19 -4.62 18.80 6.66
C LEU A 19 -5.82 18.03 7.23
N SER A 20 -6.81 17.69 6.41
CA SER A 20 -7.94 16.84 6.84
C SER A 20 -7.49 15.43 7.23
N THR A 21 -6.41 14.93 6.62
CA THR A 21 -5.78 13.66 6.95
C THR A 21 -4.28 13.69 6.71
N GLN A 22 -3.55 12.85 7.39
CA GLN A 22 -2.13 12.57 7.16
C GLN A 22 -1.87 11.11 6.79
N ASN A 23 -2.94 10.31 6.67
CA ASN A 23 -2.87 8.92 6.25
C ASN A 23 -3.94 8.66 5.20
N ILE A 24 -3.52 8.23 4.03
CA ILE A 24 -4.38 7.89 2.90
C ILE A 24 -4.22 6.41 2.61
N SER A 25 -5.36 5.70 2.55
CA SER A 25 -5.40 4.28 2.25
C SER A 25 -6.15 4.06 0.94
N LEU A 26 -5.44 3.60 -0.07
CA LEU A 26 -5.97 3.22 -1.38
C LEU A 26 -6.00 1.70 -1.50
N THR A 27 -6.83 1.19 -2.40
CA THR A 27 -6.88 -0.25 -2.71
C THR A 27 -6.48 -0.50 -4.15
N GLY A 28 -6.50 -1.77 -4.57
CA GLY A 28 -6.29 -2.12 -5.98
C GLY A 28 -7.34 -1.51 -6.91
N THR A 29 -8.51 -1.17 -6.38
CA THR A 29 -9.67 -0.62 -7.13
C THR A 29 -10.02 0.81 -6.76
N ILE A 30 -9.79 1.23 -5.50
CA ILE A 30 -9.98 2.63 -5.06
C ILE A 30 -8.67 3.36 -5.30
N LEU A 31 -8.60 4.05 -6.43
CA LEU A 31 -7.37 4.70 -6.91
C LEU A 31 -7.32 6.20 -6.64
N ARG A 32 -8.34 6.78 -6.00
CA ARG A 32 -8.45 8.23 -5.76
C ARG A 32 -8.95 8.50 -4.37
N GLU A 33 -8.40 9.57 -3.78
CA GLU A 33 -8.81 10.12 -2.49
C GLU A 33 -8.64 11.64 -2.49
N GLN A 34 -9.40 12.32 -1.65
CA GLN A 34 -9.32 13.77 -1.51
C GLN A 34 -8.79 14.15 -0.13
N MET A 35 -8.01 15.22 -0.11
CA MET A 35 -7.47 15.82 1.11
C MET A 35 -7.71 17.33 1.08
N GLU A 36 -8.15 17.89 2.20
CA GLU A 36 -8.26 19.33 2.38
C GLU A 36 -6.98 19.88 3.01
N ILE A 37 -6.55 21.04 2.50
CA ILE A 37 -5.44 21.83 3.03
C ILE A 37 -5.99 23.17 3.45
N THR A 38 -5.79 23.56 4.70
CA THR A 38 -6.08 24.92 5.20
C THR A 38 -4.80 25.58 5.64
N THR A 39 -4.49 26.74 5.08
CA THR A 39 -3.25 27.48 5.39
C THR A 39 -3.46 28.99 5.21
N ASP A 40 -2.69 29.79 5.92
CA ASP A 40 -2.63 31.26 5.84
C ASP A 40 -1.61 31.78 4.82
N ALA A 41 -0.92 30.88 4.10
CA ALA A 41 0.07 31.20 3.07
C ALA A 41 -0.09 30.30 1.83
N ALA A 42 0.53 30.66 0.73
CA ALA A 42 0.62 29.76 -0.43
C ALA A 42 1.29 28.43 -0.04
N TRP A 43 0.89 27.34 -0.69
CA TRP A 43 1.37 26.00 -0.38
C TRP A 43 1.77 25.24 -1.65
N SER A 44 2.60 24.21 -1.46
CA SER A 44 2.98 23.26 -2.50
C SER A 44 3.10 21.86 -1.94
N ILE A 45 2.92 20.87 -2.83
CA ILE A 45 3.11 19.44 -2.52
C ILE A 45 4.29 18.92 -3.33
N SER A 46 5.17 18.21 -2.68
CA SER A 46 6.20 17.39 -3.32
C SER A 46 6.05 15.93 -2.89
N HIS A 47 6.41 15.03 -3.78
CA HIS A 47 6.50 13.59 -3.49
C HIS A 47 7.87 13.08 -3.94
N ASP A 48 8.50 12.26 -3.10
CA ASP A 48 9.80 11.68 -3.36
C ASP A 48 9.59 10.29 -3.99
N ASP A 49 10.18 10.07 -5.20
CA ASP A 49 10.26 8.77 -5.90
C ASP A 49 9.00 7.87 -5.82
N THR A 50 7.83 8.48 -5.96
CA THR A 50 6.55 7.75 -6.01
C THR A 50 5.87 7.95 -7.37
N PRO A 51 6.40 7.38 -8.47
CA PRO A 51 5.88 7.61 -9.81
C PRO A 51 4.45 7.12 -10.02
N TRP A 52 3.95 6.29 -9.11
CA TRP A 52 2.59 5.77 -9.12
C TRP A 52 1.56 6.69 -8.44
N ILE A 53 1.97 7.85 -7.87
CA ILE A 53 1.10 8.85 -7.27
C ILE A 53 1.12 10.13 -8.11
N THR A 54 -0.05 10.69 -8.35
CA THR A 54 -0.22 12.04 -8.89
C THR A 54 -1.11 12.87 -7.98
N VAL A 55 -0.87 14.17 -7.93
CA VAL A 55 -1.56 15.11 -7.05
C VAL A 55 -2.04 16.31 -7.86
N ALA A 56 -3.30 16.69 -7.71
CA ALA A 56 -3.88 17.84 -8.42
C ALA A 56 -4.88 18.61 -7.54
N PRO A 57 -4.70 19.93 -7.37
CA PRO A 57 -3.53 20.72 -7.72
C PRO A 57 -2.32 20.39 -6.84
N ALA A 58 -1.10 20.61 -7.34
CA ALA A 58 0.14 20.41 -6.59
C ALA A 58 0.61 21.66 -5.82
N GLU A 59 -0.04 22.79 -6.04
CA GLU A 59 0.20 24.06 -5.35
C GLU A 59 -1.07 24.91 -5.32
N GLY A 60 -1.13 25.87 -4.41
CA GLY A 60 -2.29 26.76 -4.30
C GLY A 60 -2.05 27.97 -3.40
N PRO A 61 -3.02 28.90 -3.37
CA PRO A 61 -2.97 30.09 -2.53
C PRO A 61 -3.28 29.78 -1.06
N ALA A 62 -3.21 30.79 -0.21
CA ALA A 62 -3.76 30.76 1.13
C ALA A 62 -5.26 30.48 1.13
N GLY A 63 -5.77 29.87 2.19
CA GLY A 63 -7.16 29.50 2.40
C GLY A 63 -7.37 27.98 2.39
N LEU A 64 -8.62 27.57 2.17
CA LEU A 64 -9.01 26.18 2.02
C LEU A 64 -8.81 25.73 0.57
N SER A 65 -8.15 24.63 0.38
CA SER A 65 -7.98 23.97 -0.92
C SER A 65 -8.30 22.48 -0.81
N VAL A 66 -8.92 21.92 -1.85
CA VAL A 66 -9.14 20.47 -1.97
C VAL A 66 -8.15 19.92 -3.00
N VAL A 67 -7.46 18.88 -2.64
CA VAL A 67 -6.45 18.20 -3.47
C VAL A 67 -6.91 16.78 -3.74
N GLU A 68 -6.90 16.37 -5.00
CA GLU A 68 -7.11 14.98 -5.39
C GLU A 68 -5.76 14.27 -5.47
N ILE A 69 -5.65 13.14 -4.79
CA ILE A 69 -4.53 12.22 -4.86
C ILE A 69 -4.98 11.01 -5.67
N THR A 70 -4.28 10.73 -6.77
CA THR A 70 -4.58 9.60 -7.65
C THR A 70 -3.39 8.67 -7.70
N ALA A 71 -3.64 7.36 -7.59
CA ALA A 71 -2.65 6.32 -7.78
C ALA A 71 -2.90 5.53 -9.06
N THR A 72 -1.85 5.01 -9.68
CA THR A 72 -2.01 4.01 -10.74
C THR A 72 -2.49 2.68 -10.15
N ALA A 73 -3.14 1.85 -10.96
CA ALA A 73 -3.48 0.48 -10.54
C ALA A 73 -2.19 -0.31 -10.22
N PRO A 74 -2.18 -1.10 -9.14
CA PRO A 74 -1.04 -1.97 -8.85
C PRO A 74 -0.99 -3.13 -9.86
N GLU A 75 0.22 -3.51 -10.25
CA GLU A 75 0.44 -4.67 -11.12
C GLU A 75 0.65 -5.95 -10.30
N ASP A 76 1.27 -5.83 -9.14
CA ASP A 76 1.57 -6.92 -8.22
C ASP A 76 0.53 -7.02 -7.09
N TYR A 77 0.50 -8.17 -6.41
CA TYR A 77 -0.37 -8.43 -5.25
C TYR A 77 0.25 -7.94 -3.93
N LEU A 78 1.42 -7.32 -3.98
CA LEU A 78 2.09 -6.72 -2.81
C LEU A 78 1.57 -5.31 -2.55
N PRO A 79 1.36 -4.94 -1.27
CA PRO A 79 1.06 -3.56 -0.93
C PRO A 79 2.28 -2.66 -1.17
N ARG A 80 2.02 -1.39 -1.48
CA ARG A 80 3.06 -0.38 -1.64
C ARG A 80 2.76 0.85 -0.79
N THR A 81 3.82 1.59 -0.46
CA THR A 81 3.73 2.80 0.36
C THR A 81 4.42 3.97 -0.32
N GLY A 82 3.93 5.16 -0.04
CA GLY A 82 4.52 6.40 -0.52
C GLY A 82 4.30 7.53 0.48
N SER A 83 4.84 8.69 0.21
CA SER A 83 4.61 9.86 1.03
C SER A 83 4.59 11.15 0.22
N LEU A 84 3.82 12.11 0.72
CA LEU A 84 3.80 13.48 0.24
C LEU A 84 4.31 14.43 1.33
N SER A 85 4.92 15.53 0.92
CA SER A 85 5.28 16.64 1.80
C SER A 85 4.50 17.88 1.37
N VAL A 86 3.60 18.34 2.22
CA VAL A 86 2.88 19.61 2.04
C VAL A 86 3.67 20.69 2.75
N ARG A 87 4.03 21.76 2.05
CA ARG A 87 4.81 22.88 2.57
C ARG A 87 4.08 24.19 2.32
N SER A 88 4.03 25.05 3.31
CA SER A 88 3.54 26.41 3.16
C SER A 88 4.68 27.41 3.04
N ALA A 89 4.44 28.55 2.36
CA ALA A 89 5.43 29.60 2.15
C ALA A 89 5.90 30.26 3.46
N ASN A 90 5.14 30.12 4.55
CA ASN A 90 5.53 30.57 5.88
C ASN A 90 6.41 29.57 6.65
N GLY A 91 6.89 28.49 6.00
CA GLY A 91 7.87 27.53 6.52
C GLY A 91 7.30 26.32 7.23
N LEU A 92 5.99 26.18 7.35
CA LEU A 92 5.41 24.97 7.92
C LEU A 92 5.45 23.80 6.92
N SER A 93 5.57 22.58 7.46
CA SER A 93 5.54 21.35 6.66
C SER A 93 4.73 20.28 7.35
N ARG A 94 4.02 19.47 6.55
CA ARG A 94 3.26 18.29 6.99
C ARG A 94 3.56 17.14 6.05
N LYS A 95 3.78 15.96 6.62
CA LYS A 95 3.94 14.71 5.87
C LYS A 95 2.61 13.98 5.81
N VAL A 96 2.29 13.42 4.64
CA VAL A 96 1.16 12.53 4.41
C VAL A 96 1.70 11.17 4.00
N SER A 97 1.29 10.12 4.69
CA SER A 97 1.62 8.74 4.36
C SER A 97 0.52 8.15 3.48
N ILE A 98 0.91 7.47 2.41
CA ILE A 98 -0.01 6.81 1.49
C ILE A 98 0.30 5.33 1.49
N THR A 99 -0.72 4.51 1.65
CA THR A 99 -0.66 3.05 1.48
C THR A 99 -1.60 2.65 0.36
N GLN A 100 -1.21 1.69 -0.46
CA GLN A 100 -2.08 1.06 -1.44
C GLN A 100 -1.94 -0.45 -1.33
N THR A 101 -3.08 -1.17 -1.24
CA THR A 101 -3.05 -2.64 -1.34
C THR A 101 -2.62 -3.06 -2.73
N GLY A 102 -2.08 -4.27 -2.85
CA GLY A 102 -1.79 -4.87 -4.15
C GLY A 102 -3.05 -5.10 -4.99
N ALA A 103 -2.87 -5.60 -6.20
CA ALA A 103 -3.95 -6.04 -7.07
C ALA A 103 -4.82 -7.10 -6.37
N GLU A 104 -6.07 -7.21 -6.80
CA GLU A 104 -6.98 -8.25 -6.31
C GLU A 104 -7.02 -9.39 -7.33
N ALA A 105 -6.77 -10.60 -6.89
CA ALA A 105 -6.99 -11.78 -7.72
C ALA A 105 -8.49 -12.07 -7.84
N PRO A 106 -8.97 -12.59 -8.98
CA PRO A 106 -10.37 -12.97 -9.13
C PRO A 106 -10.78 -13.98 -8.05
N ALA A 107 -11.92 -13.73 -7.38
CA ALA A 107 -12.41 -14.61 -6.34
C ALA A 107 -12.61 -16.04 -6.86
N GLY A 108 -12.21 -17.05 -6.08
CA GLY A 108 -12.29 -18.46 -6.46
C GLY A 108 -11.28 -18.90 -7.51
N SER A 109 -10.32 -18.04 -7.90
CA SER A 109 -9.23 -18.43 -8.78
C SER A 109 -8.11 -19.15 -8.02
N GLU A 110 -7.38 -20.02 -8.72
CA GLU A 110 -6.18 -20.68 -8.17
C GLU A 110 -5.15 -19.64 -7.67
N GLN A 111 -5.08 -18.49 -8.32
CA GLN A 111 -4.22 -17.39 -7.90
C GLN A 111 -4.67 -16.79 -6.56
N ALA A 112 -5.99 -16.58 -6.36
CA ALA A 112 -6.52 -16.13 -5.08
C ALA A 112 -6.23 -17.17 -3.98
N ALA A 113 -6.36 -18.45 -4.29
CA ALA A 113 -6.04 -19.53 -3.37
C ALA A 113 -4.54 -19.56 -2.99
N LEU A 114 -3.63 -19.33 -3.95
CA LEU A 114 -2.20 -19.20 -3.66
C LEU A 114 -1.89 -17.99 -2.78
N ILE A 115 -2.55 -16.86 -3.00
CA ILE A 115 -2.39 -15.66 -2.16
C ILE A 115 -2.91 -15.93 -0.74
N ALA A 116 -4.05 -16.62 -0.60
CA ALA A 116 -4.57 -17.03 0.70
C ALA A 116 -3.60 -17.97 1.42
N LEU A 117 -3.01 -18.93 0.69
CA LEU A 117 -1.99 -19.85 1.22
C LEU A 117 -0.76 -19.09 1.72
N TYR A 118 -0.25 -18.15 0.95
CA TYR A 118 0.88 -17.30 1.33
C TYR A 118 0.60 -16.53 2.62
N ASN A 119 -0.55 -15.87 2.69
CA ASN A 119 -0.92 -15.06 3.86
C ASN A 119 -1.13 -15.93 5.12
N SER A 120 -1.82 -17.07 4.98
CA SER A 120 -2.15 -17.97 6.09
C SER A 120 -0.94 -18.70 6.67
N LEU A 121 0.06 -18.99 5.82
CA LEU A 121 1.25 -19.74 6.20
C LEU A 121 2.49 -18.86 6.46
N GLY A 122 2.29 -17.56 6.70
CA GLY A 122 3.36 -16.64 7.09
C GLY A 122 4.34 -16.31 5.97
N GLY A 123 3.86 -16.17 4.75
CA GLY A 123 4.59 -15.93 3.52
C GLY A 123 5.76 -14.94 3.60
N PRO A 124 5.61 -13.75 4.26
CA PRO A 124 6.73 -12.81 4.41
C PRO A 124 7.95 -13.36 5.15
N LYS A 125 7.82 -14.48 5.83
CA LYS A 125 8.90 -15.16 6.59
C LYS A 125 9.41 -16.44 5.92
N TRP A 126 8.90 -16.78 4.75
CA TRP A 126 9.40 -17.94 4.01
C TRP A 126 10.84 -17.73 3.59
N ARG A 127 11.61 -18.81 3.55
CA ARG A 127 13.02 -18.79 3.12
C ARG A 127 13.14 -18.58 1.61
N GLU A 128 12.23 -19.20 0.86
CA GLU A 128 12.14 -19.16 -0.59
C GLU A 128 10.75 -18.70 -1.01
N GLN A 129 10.66 -17.48 -1.50
CA GLN A 129 9.40 -16.87 -1.94
C GLN A 129 9.54 -16.18 -3.29
N THR A 130 10.47 -16.67 -4.12
CA THR A 130 10.73 -16.11 -5.45
C THR A 130 9.45 -16.05 -6.27
N ASN A 131 9.15 -14.88 -6.82
CA ASN A 131 7.99 -14.51 -7.61
C ASN A 131 6.63 -14.54 -6.88
N TRP A 132 6.55 -14.97 -5.63
CA TRP A 132 5.30 -14.92 -4.88
C TRP A 132 4.75 -13.50 -4.83
N LEU A 133 3.43 -13.39 -5.03
CA LEU A 133 2.68 -12.13 -5.09
C LEU A 133 3.09 -11.16 -6.22
N SER A 134 3.90 -11.60 -7.19
CA SER A 134 4.19 -10.83 -8.39
C SER A 134 3.11 -11.06 -9.47
N ASN A 135 3.13 -10.25 -10.53
CA ASN A 135 2.29 -10.38 -11.70
C ASN A 135 2.73 -11.50 -12.67
N LYS A 136 3.75 -12.28 -12.31
CA LYS A 136 4.21 -13.40 -13.14
C LYS A 136 3.21 -14.56 -13.11
N PRO A 137 3.20 -15.42 -14.16
CA PRO A 137 2.43 -16.66 -14.15
C PRO A 137 2.68 -17.47 -12.88
N VAL A 138 1.62 -18.02 -12.29
CA VAL A 138 1.73 -18.74 -11.01
C VAL A 138 2.65 -19.97 -11.07
N GLY A 139 2.83 -20.57 -12.24
CA GLY A 139 3.80 -21.65 -12.44
C GLY A 139 5.26 -21.23 -12.29
N GLU A 140 5.55 -19.92 -12.27
CA GLU A 140 6.87 -19.38 -11.98
C GLU A 140 7.07 -19.05 -10.47
N TRP A 141 6.02 -19.17 -9.65
CA TRP A 141 6.10 -18.95 -8.23
C TRP A 141 6.79 -20.16 -7.57
N LYS A 142 7.75 -19.89 -6.71
CA LYS A 142 8.55 -20.94 -6.09
C LYS A 142 7.70 -21.98 -5.37
N GLY A 143 7.86 -23.24 -5.76
CA GLY A 143 7.12 -24.38 -5.20
C GLY A 143 5.76 -24.65 -5.86
N VAL A 144 5.36 -23.87 -6.86
CA VAL A 144 4.15 -24.10 -7.65
C VAL A 144 4.53 -24.75 -8.97
N ARG A 145 3.79 -25.76 -9.38
CA ARG A 145 3.88 -26.38 -10.72
C ARG A 145 2.50 -26.39 -11.37
N THR A 146 2.46 -25.99 -12.63
CA THR A 146 1.25 -26.00 -13.43
C THR A 146 1.35 -27.03 -14.58
N ASP A 147 0.20 -27.41 -15.12
CA ASP A 147 0.08 -28.12 -16.38
C ASP A 147 0.27 -27.18 -17.59
N ALA A 148 0.03 -27.71 -18.80
CA ALA A 148 0.16 -26.95 -20.05
C ALA A 148 -0.90 -25.86 -20.22
N ASP A 149 -2.05 -25.99 -19.56
CA ASP A 149 -3.15 -25.04 -19.58
C ASP A 149 -3.02 -23.97 -18.46
N GLY A 150 -2.01 -24.11 -17.62
CA GLY A 150 -1.69 -23.16 -16.53
C GLY A 150 -2.37 -23.47 -15.19
N HIS A 151 -3.06 -24.61 -15.08
CA HIS A 151 -3.68 -25.04 -13.81
C HIS A 151 -2.65 -25.57 -12.83
N VAL A 152 -2.82 -25.25 -11.56
CA VAL A 152 -1.93 -25.71 -10.49
C VAL A 152 -2.15 -27.20 -10.23
N VAL A 153 -1.13 -28.00 -10.51
CA VAL A 153 -1.15 -29.47 -10.34
C VAL A 153 -0.29 -29.93 -9.17
N SER A 154 0.67 -29.12 -8.71
CA SER A 154 1.50 -29.48 -7.56
C SER A 154 1.95 -28.27 -6.76
N LEU A 155 1.87 -28.42 -5.45
CA LEU A 155 2.45 -27.49 -4.47
C LEU A 155 3.48 -28.28 -3.64
N TYR A 156 4.74 -27.81 -3.69
CA TYR A 156 5.85 -28.47 -3.01
C TYR A 156 6.68 -27.49 -2.20
N PHE A 157 6.67 -27.66 -0.86
CA PHE A 157 7.46 -26.86 0.07
C PHE A 157 8.28 -27.79 0.98
N TYR A 158 9.56 -27.53 1.06
CA TYR A 158 10.48 -28.27 1.90
C TYR A 158 11.30 -27.31 2.74
N ALA A 159 11.19 -27.43 4.07
CA ALA A 159 11.94 -26.63 5.04
C ALA A 159 11.90 -25.12 4.75
N ASN A 160 10.76 -24.61 4.31
CA ASN A 160 10.60 -23.24 3.83
C ASN A 160 10.08 -22.26 4.90
N ASN A 161 9.99 -22.72 6.17
CA ASN A 161 9.51 -21.91 7.30
C ASN A 161 8.04 -21.50 7.16
N LEU A 162 7.21 -22.40 6.63
CA LEU A 162 5.76 -22.22 6.66
C LEU A 162 5.23 -22.39 8.08
N ILE A 163 4.50 -21.40 8.56
CA ILE A 163 3.95 -21.39 9.92
C ILE A 163 2.52 -20.87 9.86
N GLY A 164 1.56 -21.63 10.34
CA GLY A 164 0.16 -21.22 10.41
C GLY A 164 -0.81 -22.34 10.10
N TRP A 165 -1.97 -21.97 9.58
CA TRP A 165 -3.07 -22.88 9.27
C TRP A 165 -3.26 -23.00 7.77
N LEU A 166 -3.61 -24.21 7.30
CA LEU A 166 -3.96 -24.40 5.91
C LEU A 166 -5.33 -23.71 5.65
N PRO A 167 -5.41 -22.77 4.69
CA PRO A 167 -6.64 -22.04 4.43
C PRO A 167 -7.67 -22.92 3.71
N GLU A 168 -8.96 -22.61 3.87
CA GLU A 168 -10.03 -23.34 3.17
C GLU A 168 -9.93 -23.27 1.65
N GLN A 169 -9.32 -22.20 1.13
CA GLN A 169 -9.06 -22.00 -0.29
C GLN A 169 -8.14 -23.06 -0.91
N ILE A 170 -7.57 -23.96 -0.11
CA ILE A 170 -6.88 -25.15 -0.66
C ILE A 170 -7.84 -26.02 -1.49
N GLY A 171 -9.15 -25.93 -1.25
CA GLY A 171 -10.19 -26.58 -2.05
C GLY A 171 -10.46 -25.92 -3.41
N ASP A 172 -9.93 -24.73 -3.67
CA ASP A 172 -10.12 -23.98 -4.92
C ASP A 172 -9.12 -24.40 -6.01
N PHE A 173 -8.33 -25.46 -5.80
CA PHE A 173 -7.44 -26.04 -6.80
C PHE A 173 -8.06 -27.29 -7.44
N PRO A 174 -8.79 -27.16 -8.54
CA PRO A 174 -9.56 -28.28 -9.12
C PRO A 174 -8.68 -29.37 -9.75
N TYR A 175 -7.42 -29.05 -10.07
CA TYR A 175 -6.48 -29.95 -10.73
C TYR A 175 -5.29 -30.35 -9.86
N LEU A 176 -5.33 -30.03 -8.55
CA LEU A 176 -4.22 -30.33 -7.65
C LEU A 176 -4.07 -31.83 -7.42
N GLU A 177 -2.96 -32.39 -7.88
CA GLU A 177 -2.61 -33.81 -7.75
C GLU A 177 -1.66 -34.05 -6.57
N GLN A 178 -0.81 -33.05 -6.27
CA GLN A 178 0.23 -33.23 -5.26
C GLN A 178 0.32 -32.00 -4.34
N LEU A 179 0.24 -32.25 -3.04
CA LEU A 179 0.43 -31.27 -1.98
C LEU A 179 1.47 -31.79 -1.00
N THR A 180 2.62 -31.12 -0.89
CA THR A 180 3.71 -31.55 -0.02
C THR A 180 4.20 -30.38 0.83
N PHE A 181 4.13 -30.59 2.14
CA PHE A 181 4.73 -29.72 3.14
C PHE A 181 5.66 -30.60 4.00
N SER A 182 6.94 -30.32 4.02
CA SER A 182 7.90 -31.10 4.77
C SER A 182 8.86 -30.21 5.57
N HIS A 183 9.06 -30.53 6.85
CA HIS A 183 9.92 -29.77 7.76
C HIS A 183 9.44 -28.32 7.98
N ASP A 184 8.13 -28.13 7.98
CA ASP A 184 7.43 -26.87 8.24
C ASP A 184 6.50 -27.01 9.47
N GLN A 185 5.96 -25.89 9.98
CA GLN A 185 5.13 -25.86 11.20
C GLN A 185 3.70 -25.51 10.84
N ILE A 186 3.08 -26.34 9.99
CA ILE A 186 1.69 -26.16 9.58
C ILE A 186 0.79 -26.87 10.55
N SER A 187 -0.22 -26.17 11.05
CA SER A 187 -1.30 -26.70 11.85
C SER A 187 -2.52 -26.94 10.97
N GLY A 188 -3.22 -28.05 11.16
CA GLY A 188 -4.48 -28.37 10.52
C GLY A 188 -5.41 -28.98 11.57
N SER A 189 -6.73 -28.79 11.42
CA SER A 189 -7.75 -29.52 12.15
C SER A 189 -8.18 -30.73 11.36
#